data_d869a7760108e67ad6cf5a16625dbb21
#
_entry.id   d869a7760108e67ad6cf5a16625dbb21
#
_cell.length_a   1.000
_cell.length_b   1.000
_cell.length_c   1.000
_cell.angle_alpha   90.00
_cell.angle_beta   90.00
_cell.angle_gamma   90.00
#
_symmetry.space_group_name_H-M   'P 1'
#
loop_
_entity.id
_entity.type
_entity.pdbx_description
1 polymer ?
#
loop_
_entity_poly.entity_id
_entity_poly.type
_entity_poly.pdbx_seq_one_letter_code
_entity_poly.pdbx_strand_id
1 'polypeptide(L)' 'MQSFILALIIFISSEEENKSYSIEMYMESHQICLELQYILNIGFIDEMNRDVIIRSQCISRTET' A
#
# COMPACT_ATOMS: atom_id res chain seq x y z
N MET A 1 -1.66 -18.73 -15.77
CA MET A 1 -1.61 -17.28 -15.91
C MET A 1 -1.07 -16.66 -14.62
N GLN A 2 -0.19 -15.69 -14.73
CA GLN A 2 0.39 -15.04 -13.57
C GLN A 2 -0.28 -13.71 -13.34
N SER A 3 -0.65 -13.42 -12.11
CA SER A 3 -1.22 -12.15 -11.72
C SER A 3 -0.40 -11.53 -10.61
N PHE A 4 -0.58 -10.23 -10.42
CA PHE A 4 0.15 -9.47 -9.42
C PHE A 4 -0.83 -8.77 -8.52
N ILE A 5 -0.50 -8.73 -7.24
CA ILE A 5 -1.32 -8.07 -6.23
C ILE A 5 -0.45 -7.01 -5.57
N LEU A 6 -0.94 -5.78 -5.57
CA LEU A 6 -0.31 -4.71 -4.82
C LEU A 6 -1.02 -4.61 -3.47
N ALA A 7 -0.36 -5.07 -2.43
CA ALA A 7 -0.90 -5.02 -1.09
C ALA A 7 -0.47 -3.72 -0.41
N LEU A 8 -1.43 -2.97 0.07
CA LEU A 8 -1.21 -1.69 0.73
C LEU A 8 -1.66 -1.75 2.17
N ILE A 9 -0.85 -1.20 3.05
CA ILE A 9 -1.22 -1.00 4.44
C ILE A 9 -1.05 0.47 4.76
N ILE A 10 -2.11 1.08 5.27
CA ILE A 10 -2.11 2.48 5.63
C ILE A 10 -2.27 2.59 7.14
N PHE A 11 -1.29 3.22 7.80
CA PHE A 11 -1.34 3.47 9.24
C PHE A 11 -1.58 4.95 9.47
N ILE A 12 -2.61 5.25 10.26
CA ILE A 12 -2.92 6.63 10.64
C ILE A 12 -2.86 6.69 12.17
N SER A 13 -1.99 7.54 12.70
CA SER A 13 -1.85 7.67 14.14
C SER A 13 -1.93 9.12 14.57
N SER A 14 -2.59 9.34 15.70
CA SER A 14 -2.72 10.64 16.34
C SER A 14 -2.67 10.43 17.84
N GLU A 15 -2.72 11.53 18.60
CA GLU A 15 -2.71 11.43 20.06
C GLU A 15 -3.96 10.70 20.60
N GLU A 16 -5.05 10.74 19.84
CA GLU A 16 -6.32 10.19 20.31
C GLU A 16 -6.61 8.79 19.79
N GLU A 17 -6.11 8.43 18.60
CA GLU A 17 -6.41 7.11 18.05
C GLU A 17 -5.37 6.66 17.03
N ASN A 18 -5.29 5.35 16.88
CA ASN A 18 -4.48 4.70 15.87
C ASN A 18 -5.39 3.82 15.02
N LYS A 19 -5.27 3.94 13.70
CA LYS A 19 -6.04 3.15 12.76
C LYS A 19 -5.14 2.55 11.71
N SER A 20 -5.53 1.41 11.18
CA SER A 20 -4.83 0.80 10.04
C SER A 20 -5.84 0.27 9.05
N TYR A 21 -5.49 0.37 7.77
CA TYR A 21 -6.32 -0.10 6.67
C TYR A 21 -5.48 -0.96 5.77
N SER A 22 -6.10 -2.00 5.22
CA SER A 22 -5.43 -2.91 4.30
C SER A 22 -6.22 -2.94 3.00
N ILE A 23 -5.52 -2.75 1.88
CA ILE A 23 -6.13 -2.71 0.56
C ILE A 23 -5.32 -3.62 -0.36
N GLU A 24 -6.00 -4.39 -1.19
CA GLU A 24 -5.36 -5.20 -2.21
C GLU A 24 -5.86 -4.76 -3.58
N MET A 25 -4.93 -4.53 -4.51
CA MET A 25 -5.26 -4.17 -5.88
C MET A 25 -4.67 -5.19 -6.83
N TYR A 26 -5.51 -5.71 -7.72
CA TYR A 26 -5.07 -6.66 -8.72
C TYR A 26 -4.52 -5.94 -9.94
N MET A 27 -3.36 -6.37 -10.40
CA MET A 27 -2.67 -5.74 -11.52
C MET A 27 -2.21 -6.76 -12.54
N GLU A 28 -2.26 -6.38 -13.79
CA GLU A 28 -1.82 -7.24 -14.88
C GLU A 28 -0.35 -7.05 -15.22
N SER A 29 0.21 -5.87 -14.91
CA SER A 29 1.59 -5.55 -15.25
C SER A 29 2.48 -5.58 -14.02
N HIS A 30 3.53 -6.40 -14.09
CA HIS A 30 4.52 -6.48 -13.01
C HIS A 30 5.28 -5.15 -12.87
N GLN A 31 5.59 -4.53 -14.00
CA GLN A 31 6.32 -3.27 -13.99
C GLN A 31 5.54 -2.17 -13.29
N ILE A 32 4.27 -2.04 -13.60
CA ILE A 32 3.41 -1.04 -12.95
C ILE A 32 3.27 -1.33 -11.47
N CYS A 33 3.12 -2.60 -11.12
CA CYS A 33 3.04 -3.02 -9.72
C CYS A 33 4.27 -2.59 -8.93
N LEU A 34 5.46 -2.81 -9.50
CA LEU A 34 6.71 -2.42 -8.85
C LEU A 34 6.88 -0.90 -8.77
N GLU A 35 6.46 -0.18 -9.81
CA GLU A 35 6.51 1.27 -9.78
C GLU A 35 5.60 1.85 -8.69
N LEU A 36 4.41 1.30 -8.55
CA LEU A 36 3.49 1.74 -7.51
C LEU A 36 4.01 1.37 -6.12
N GLN A 37 4.64 0.21 -5.98
CA GLN A 37 5.28 -0.16 -4.73
C GLN A 37 6.32 0.87 -4.33
N TYR A 38 7.11 1.34 -5.29
CA TYR A 38 8.14 2.34 -5.02
C TYR A 38 7.53 3.67 -4.58
N ILE A 39 6.47 4.11 -5.27
CA ILE A 39 5.82 5.39 -5.00
C ILE A 39 5.04 5.36 -3.68
N LEU A 40 4.40 4.23 -3.38
CA LEU A 40 3.48 4.11 -2.26
C LEU A 40 4.15 3.60 -0.97
N ASN A 41 5.41 3.96 -0.78
CA ASN A 41 6.11 3.74 0.49
C ASN A 41 6.53 5.10 1.02
N ILE A 42 5.57 5.81 1.58
CA ILE A 42 5.77 7.19 2.02
C ILE A 42 5.18 7.40 3.41
N GLY A 43 5.62 8.47 4.05
CA GLY A 43 5.04 8.92 5.30
C GLY A 43 4.87 10.44 5.24
N PHE A 44 3.80 10.93 5.81
CA PHE A 44 3.53 12.36 5.83
C PHE A 44 2.61 12.70 7.00
N ILE A 45 2.47 14.00 7.27
CA ILE A 45 1.54 14.51 8.28
C ILE A 45 0.39 15.16 7.54
N ASP A 46 -0.85 14.75 7.84
CA ASP A 46 -2.01 15.28 7.13
C ASP A 46 -2.48 16.62 7.73
N GLU A 47 -3.56 17.16 7.18
CA GLU A 47 -4.11 18.45 7.61
C GLU A 47 -4.60 18.44 9.05
N MET A 48 -4.96 17.29 9.57
CA MET A 48 -5.42 17.13 10.95
C MET A 48 -4.29 16.78 11.92
N ASN A 49 -3.05 16.98 11.47
CA ASN A 49 -1.85 16.72 12.26
C ASN A 49 -1.73 15.25 12.69
N ARG A 50 -2.17 14.34 11.83
CA ARG A 50 -2.02 12.90 12.06
C ARG A 50 -0.85 12.36 11.24
N ASP A 51 -0.11 11.43 11.82
CA ASP A 51 0.94 10.74 11.08
C ASP A 51 0.33 9.68 10.19
N VAL A 52 0.60 9.76 8.90
CA VAL A 52 0.13 8.78 7.92
C VAL A 52 1.33 8.08 7.33
N ILE A 53 1.34 6.75 7.42
CA ILE A 53 2.41 5.92 6.85
C ILE A 53 1.78 4.92 5.92
N ILE A 54 2.25 4.91 4.67
CA ILE A 54 1.77 3.97 3.66
C ILE A 54 2.91 3.03 3.32
N ARG A 55 2.62 1.74 3.39
CA ARG A 55 3.54 0.68 2.97
C ARG A 55 2.86 -0.17 1.93
N SER A 56 3.60 -0.54 0.91
CA SER A 56 3.06 -1.37 -0.15
C SER A 56 4.07 -2.45 -0.54
N GLN A 57 3.55 -3.54 -1.07
CA GLN A 57 4.36 -4.65 -1.55
C GLN A 57 3.70 -5.28 -2.75
N CYS A 58 4.49 -5.49 -3.79
CA CYS A 58 4.03 -6.20 -4.98
C CYS A 58 4.25 -7.69 -4.78
N ILE A 59 3.18 -8.46 -4.87
CA ILE A 59 3.19 -9.90 -4.68
C ILE A 59 2.82 -10.56 -6.00
N SER A 60 3.65 -11.47 -6.48
CA SER A 60 3.30 -12.24 -7.66
C SER A 60 2.58 -13.52 -7.25
N ARG A 61 1.55 -13.85 -8.00
CA ARG A 61 0.72 -15.01 -7.72
C ARG A 61 0.50 -15.76 -9.01
N THR A 62 0.81 -17.05 -8.97
CA THR A 62 0.59 -17.93 -10.12
C THR A 62 -0.72 -18.66 -9.94
N GLU A 63 -1.59 -18.54 -10.94
CA GLU A 63 -2.85 -19.26 -10.97
C GLU A 63 -2.73 -20.42 -11.96
N THR A 64 -3.11 -21.58 -11.50
CA THR A 64 -3.10 -22.77 -12.32
C THR A 64 -4.50 -23.15 -12.77
#